data_a4dcec6a9389ceccc5927f64fb681532
#
_entry.id   a4dcec6a9389ceccc5927f64fb681532
#
_cell.length_a   1.000
_cell.length_b   1.000
_cell.length_c   1.000
_cell.angle_alpha   90.00
_cell.angle_beta   90.00
_cell.angle_gamma   90.00
#
_symmetry.space_group_name_H-M   'P 1'
#
loop_
_entity.id
_entity.type
_entity.pdbx_description
1 polymer ?
#
loop_
_entity_poly.entity_id
_entity_poly.type
_entity_poly.pdbx_seq_one_letter_code
_entity_poly.pdbx_strand_id
1 'polypeptide(L)'
;MQPLTGLKVLDFSHVIAGPLATFYLAQLGAQVTKVEKPGGGDVLRGNAMGAAQFTALNAGKDCIAIDLKSPEGRAQALELARHCDVLLDNFRPGALERAGLGWQDVRAINPKVIYCSVSGYGTLHAPWKPRGAYDHVIQAATGMAMLGGEAGGPPLKVGFPVVDVMTGVLAAFAVTAAVQERQRTGEGRLVDVSMWGAALQLMYTQSVNVLATGAVPERVGNKGFSGSPAAEYFAAAPDAQGKPGHIAIGANTVEQIAKLYGVLGWSPEQAEAELERGHGFARAKNPVQFRERLALALQARSAQDWEERLQAAGVPAARLRDLGEFMQEAQAVGAFVPTLLQQGGVQVATPGLGWTCQPAGQAVKVK
;
A
#
# COMPACT_ATOMS: atom_id res chain seq x y z
N MET A 1 16.59 -12.08 -7.62
CA MET A 1 17.47 -10.89 -7.85
C MET A 1 17.83 -10.30 -6.50
N GLN A 2 19.10 -10.03 -6.25
CA GLN A 2 19.59 -9.45 -4.99
C GLN A 2 20.46 -8.21 -5.26
N PRO A 3 19.85 -7.12 -5.73
CA PRO A 3 20.59 -5.93 -6.17
C PRO A 3 21.27 -5.17 -5.02
N LEU A 4 20.88 -5.44 -3.77
CA LEU A 4 21.42 -4.80 -2.57
C LEU A 4 22.38 -5.70 -1.79
N THR A 5 22.92 -6.75 -2.44
CA THR A 5 23.94 -7.64 -1.81
C THR A 5 25.11 -6.81 -1.33
N GLY A 6 25.51 -7.01 -0.07
CA GLY A 6 26.60 -6.30 0.58
C GLY A 6 26.19 -4.97 1.24
N LEU A 7 24.96 -4.48 1.04
CA LEU A 7 24.45 -3.31 1.73
C LEU A 7 24.11 -3.66 3.18
N LYS A 8 24.64 -2.92 4.16
CA LYS A 8 24.41 -3.10 5.59
C LYS A 8 23.39 -2.09 6.10
N VAL A 9 22.28 -2.57 6.65
CA VAL A 9 21.19 -1.74 7.18
C VAL A 9 21.09 -1.91 8.69
N LEU A 10 21.14 -0.83 9.44
CA LEU A 10 20.87 -0.77 10.87
C LEU A 10 19.44 -0.28 11.08
N ASP A 11 18.58 -1.16 11.58
CA ASP A 11 17.13 -0.97 11.67
C ASP A 11 16.71 -0.76 13.13
N PHE A 12 16.33 0.46 13.50
CA PHE A 12 15.76 0.80 14.82
C PHE A 12 14.22 0.85 14.81
N SER A 13 13.61 0.49 13.70
CA SER A 13 12.17 0.65 13.53
C SER A 13 11.35 -0.42 14.27
N HIS A 14 10.07 -0.12 14.48
CA HIS A 14 9.09 -1.01 15.10
C HIS A 14 7.70 -0.88 14.48
N VAL A 15 6.81 -1.80 14.78
CA VAL A 15 5.43 -1.91 14.29
C VAL A 15 5.39 -2.26 12.80
N ILE A 16 5.00 -1.33 11.88
CA ILE A 16 4.73 -1.68 10.48
C ILE A 16 5.61 -0.89 9.50
N ALA A 17 5.48 0.42 9.44
CA ALA A 17 6.05 1.24 8.34
C ALA A 17 7.56 1.07 8.16
N GLY A 18 8.34 1.27 9.22
CA GLY A 18 9.79 1.09 9.18
C GLY A 18 10.22 -0.36 8.96
N PRO A 19 9.68 -1.33 9.74
CA PRO A 19 9.99 -2.75 9.51
C PRO A 19 9.66 -3.25 8.10
N LEU A 20 8.57 -2.76 7.48
CA LEU A 20 8.24 -3.08 6.10
C LEU A 20 9.27 -2.52 5.11
N ALA A 21 9.77 -1.30 5.34
CA ALA A 21 10.82 -0.71 4.52
C ALA A 21 12.09 -1.57 4.55
N THR A 22 12.57 -1.90 5.73
CA THR A 22 13.79 -2.71 5.90
C THR A 22 13.58 -4.18 5.50
N PHE A 23 12.34 -4.70 5.58
CA PHE A 23 11.97 -5.98 4.98
C PHE A 23 12.20 -5.98 3.46
N TYR A 24 11.73 -4.97 2.74
CA TYR A 24 11.96 -4.87 1.30
C TYR A 24 13.47 -4.83 0.99
N LEU A 25 14.26 -4.07 1.76
CA LEU A 25 15.72 -4.04 1.58
C LEU A 25 16.34 -5.41 1.82
N ALA A 26 15.92 -6.14 2.86
CA ALA A 26 16.39 -7.49 3.15
C ALA A 26 16.04 -8.47 2.01
N GLN A 27 14.81 -8.44 1.50
CA GLN A 27 14.39 -9.29 0.38
C GLN A 27 15.13 -8.97 -0.92
N LEU A 28 15.68 -7.77 -1.04
CA LEU A 28 16.54 -7.36 -2.15
C LEU A 28 18.04 -7.68 -1.92
N GLY A 29 18.39 -8.34 -0.82
CA GLY A 29 19.72 -8.85 -0.54
C GLY A 29 20.55 -8.02 0.46
N ALA A 30 20.00 -6.98 1.06
CA ALA A 30 20.68 -6.22 2.11
C ALA A 30 20.79 -7.05 3.40
N GLN A 31 21.90 -6.87 4.12
CA GLN A 31 22.09 -7.41 5.45
C GLN A 31 21.47 -6.45 6.47
N VAL A 32 20.37 -6.85 7.09
CA VAL A 32 19.63 -6.00 8.04
C VAL A 32 19.83 -6.45 9.45
N THR A 33 20.40 -5.58 10.29
CA THR A 33 20.50 -5.76 11.74
C THR A 33 19.41 -4.93 12.41
N LYS A 34 18.40 -5.59 12.97
CA LYS A 34 17.31 -4.94 13.72
C LYS A 34 17.69 -4.83 15.19
N VAL A 35 17.67 -3.59 15.70
CA VAL A 35 17.92 -3.29 17.11
C VAL A 35 16.60 -3.19 17.86
N GLU A 36 16.45 -3.99 18.90
CA GLU A 36 15.27 -4.01 19.74
C GLU A 36 15.63 -3.68 21.19
N LYS A 37 14.68 -3.16 21.97
CA LYS A 37 14.87 -2.98 23.42
C LYS A 37 14.96 -4.35 24.10
N PRO A 38 15.79 -4.51 25.16
CA PRO A 38 15.79 -5.73 25.98
C PRO A 38 14.44 -6.00 26.65
N GLY A 39 14.13 -7.27 26.87
CA GLY A 39 12.98 -7.70 27.68
C GLY A 39 11.59 -7.57 27.06
N GLY A 40 11.48 -7.22 25.80
CA GLY A 40 10.14 -7.12 25.18
C GLY A 40 10.18 -6.92 23.67
N GLY A 41 11.26 -6.36 23.14
CA GLY A 41 11.43 -6.16 21.72
C GLY A 41 10.39 -5.24 21.09
N ASP A 42 10.04 -5.53 19.84
CA ASP A 42 8.97 -4.89 19.11
C ASP A 42 7.60 -5.27 19.72
N VAL A 43 6.69 -4.31 19.79
CA VAL A 43 5.34 -4.52 20.37
C VAL A 43 4.53 -5.60 19.64
N LEU A 44 4.81 -5.85 18.37
CA LEU A 44 4.16 -6.92 17.61
C LEU A 44 4.52 -8.34 18.11
N ARG A 45 5.60 -8.51 18.85
CA ARG A 45 5.94 -9.81 19.46
C ARG A 45 4.94 -10.23 20.54
N GLY A 46 4.25 -9.27 21.16
CA GLY A 46 3.45 -9.46 22.39
C GLY A 46 2.05 -10.01 22.22
N ASN A 47 1.54 -10.20 20.99
CA ASN A 47 0.18 -10.73 20.78
C ASN A 47 0.13 -11.78 19.66
N ALA A 48 -0.85 -12.68 19.70
CA ALA A 48 -0.95 -13.82 18.79
C ALA A 48 -1.07 -13.41 17.30
N MET A 49 -1.82 -12.35 16.98
CA MET A 49 -1.91 -11.82 15.61
C MET A 49 -0.63 -11.07 15.22
N GLY A 50 -0.04 -10.33 16.17
CA GLY A 50 1.20 -9.59 15.96
C GLY A 50 2.41 -10.47 15.71
N ALA A 51 2.47 -11.66 16.28
CA ALA A 51 3.59 -12.58 16.08
C ALA A 51 3.78 -13.00 14.62
N ALA A 52 2.70 -13.32 13.90
CA ALA A 52 2.77 -13.62 12.47
C ALA A 52 3.17 -12.38 11.65
N GLN A 53 2.62 -11.21 11.97
CA GLN A 53 2.99 -9.94 11.33
C GLN A 53 4.45 -9.58 11.62
N PHE A 54 4.91 -9.76 12.88
CA PHE A 54 6.32 -9.56 13.23
C PHE A 54 7.23 -10.46 12.38
N THR A 55 6.92 -11.75 12.31
CA THR A 55 7.68 -12.72 11.51
C THR A 55 7.74 -12.30 10.05
N ALA A 56 6.61 -11.93 9.45
CA ALA A 56 6.56 -11.49 8.06
C ALA A 56 7.38 -10.22 7.79
N LEU A 57 7.21 -9.19 8.64
CA LEU A 57 7.86 -7.89 8.48
C LEU A 57 9.37 -7.89 8.80
N ASN A 58 9.84 -8.93 9.51
CA ASN A 58 11.23 -9.00 9.94
C ASN A 58 11.97 -10.25 9.41
N ALA A 59 11.36 -10.97 8.49
CA ALA A 59 12.00 -12.12 7.85
C ALA A 59 13.31 -11.73 7.14
N GLY A 60 14.36 -12.48 7.40
CA GLY A 60 15.70 -12.24 6.85
C GLY A 60 16.51 -11.16 7.57
N LYS A 61 16.06 -10.69 8.75
CA LYS A 61 16.80 -9.74 9.58
C LYS A 61 17.47 -10.44 10.78
N ASP A 62 18.65 -9.97 11.15
CA ASP A 62 19.32 -10.33 12.39
C ASP A 62 18.80 -9.42 13.52
N CYS A 63 18.05 -9.97 14.47
CA CYS A 63 17.50 -9.21 15.60
C CYS A 63 18.44 -9.26 16.80
N ILE A 64 18.85 -8.10 17.31
CA ILE A 64 19.71 -7.95 18.48
C ILE A 64 19.06 -7.05 19.53
N ALA A 65 19.33 -7.32 20.81
CA ALA A 65 18.80 -6.50 21.90
C ALA A 65 19.87 -5.50 22.38
N ILE A 66 19.55 -4.20 22.34
CA ILE A 66 20.42 -3.12 22.84
C ILE A 66 19.60 -2.17 23.70
N ASP A 67 20.07 -1.90 24.93
CA ASP A 67 19.49 -0.87 25.79
C ASP A 67 20.08 0.51 25.47
N LEU A 68 19.37 1.28 24.64
CA LEU A 68 19.78 2.63 24.28
C LEU A 68 19.73 3.63 25.47
N LYS A 69 19.22 3.22 26.64
CA LYS A 69 19.27 4.07 27.85
C LYS A 69 20.60 3.91 28.59
N SER A 70 21.29 2.78 28.44
CA SER A 70 22.59 2.56 29.05
C SER A 70 23.72 3.20 28.24
N PRO A 71 24.81 3.66 28.86
CA PRO A 71 26.01 4.13 28.16
C PRO A 71 26.62 3.07 27.24
N GLU A 72 26.67 1.82 27.71
CA GLU A 72 27.23 0.68 26.97
C GLU A 72 26.41 0.36 25.73
N GLY A 73 25.08 0.34 25.85
CA GLY A 73 24.20 0.12 24.72
C GLY A 73 24.28 1.22 23.68
N ARG A 74 24.37 2.49 24.10
CA ARG A 74 24.62 3.60 23.18
C ARG A 74 25.94 3.46 22.44
N ALA A 75 27.02 3.12 23.14
CA ALA A 75 28.34 2.88 22.53
C ALA A 75 28.29 1.75 21.49
N GLN A 76 27.62 0.65 21.83
CA GLN A 76 27.42 -0.47 20.91
C GLN A 76 26.62 -0.04 19.66
N ALA A 77 25.55 0.71 19.83
CA ALA A 77 24.72 1.20 18.71
C ALA A 77 25.50 2.17 17.81
N LEU A 78 26.31 3.07 18.38
CA LEU A 78 27.19 3.97 17.64
C LEU A 78 28.25 3.22 16.84
N GLU A 79 28.81 2.15 17.39
CA GLU A 79 29.79 1.31 16.68
C GLU A 79 29.15 0.61 15.47
N LEU A 80 27.91 0.11 15.61
CA LEU A 80 27.13 -0.42 14.47
C LEU A 80 26.84 0.67 13.43
N ALA A 81 26.47 1.88 13.87
CA ALA A 81 26.17 3.00 13.00
C ALA A 81 27.41 3.48 12.22
N ARG A 82 28.62 3.36 12.78
CA ARG A 82 29.88 3.65 12.09
C ARG A 82 30.09 2.81 10.84
N HIS A 83 29.58 1.59 10.84
CA HIS A 83 29.84 0.59 9.81
C HIS A 83 28.63 0.22 8.95
N CYS A 84 27.48 0.84 9.19
CA CYS A 84 26.30 0.61 8.35
C CYS A 84 26.30 1.52 7.12
N ASP A 85 25.65 1.08 6.07
CA ASP A 85 25.37 1.86 4.86
C ASP A 85 24.10 2.70 4.98
N VAL A 86 23.10 2.12 5.67
CA VAL A 86 21.81 2.71 5.90
C VAL A 86 21.47 2.59 7.38
N LEU A 87 21.01 3.68 8.00
CA LEU A 87 20.36 3.65 9.30
C LEU A 87 18.90 4.05 9.07
N LEU A 88 17.95 3.25 9.59
CA LEU A 88 16.54 3.54 9.49
C LEU A 88 15.88 3.51 10.86
N ASP A 89 15.09 4.53 11.15
CA ASP A 89 14.25 4.60 12.35
C ASP A 89 12.83 5.07 12.05
N ASN A 90 11.89 4.73 12.93
CA ASN A 90 10.55 5.29 12.95
C ASN A 90 10.12 5.71 14.36
N PHE A 91 11.07 6.13 15.19
CA PHE A 91 10.79 6.68 16.50
C PHE A 91 10.16 8.09 16.40
N ARG A 92 9.62 8.54 17.51
CA ARG A 92 9.20 9.94 17.62
C ARG A 92 10.41 10.85 17.41
N PRO A 93 10.27 11.93 16.63
CA PRO A 93 11.37 12.87 16.40
C PRO A 93 12.05 13.30 17.70
N GLY A 94 13.37 13.31 17.69
CA GLY A 94 14.19 13.61 18.88
C GLY A 94 14.53 12.40 19.74
N ALA A 95 13.98 11.21 19.49
CA ALA A 95 14.25 10.05 20.34
C ALA A 95 15.68 9.49 20.14
N LEU A 96 16.11 9.30 18.90
CA LEU A 96 17.48 8.87 18.61
C LEU A 96 18.50 9.99 18.85
N GLU A 97 18.15 11.23 18.63
CA GLU A 97 19.01 12.39 18.95
C GLU A 97 19.36 12.42 20.44
N ARG A 98 18.39 12.15 21.35
CA ARG A 98 18.67 12.03 22.80
C ARG A 98 19.57 10.86 23.16
N ALA A 99 19.65 9.85 22.32
CA ALA A 99 20.57 8.72 22.48
C ALA A 99 21.94 8.96 21.82
N GLY A 100 22.16 10.12 21.18
CA GLY A 100 23.38 10.41 20.43
C GLY A 100 23.47 9.63 19.10
N LEU A 101 22.34 9.25 18.56
CA LEU A 101 22.19 8.48 17.31
C LEU A 101 21.36 9.26 16.26
N GLY A 102 21.19 10.57 16.43
CA GLY A 102 20.53 11.40 15.45
C GLY A 102 21.35 11.57 14.17
N TRP A 103 20.73 12.17 13.14
CA TRP A 103 21.38 12.39 11.84
C TRP A 103 22.76 13.06 11.96
N GLN A 104 22.88 14.12 12.76
CA GLN A 104 24.14 14.85 12.88
C GLN A 104 25.22 14.02 13.60
N ASP A 105 24.81 13.25 14.63
CA ASP A 105 25.72 12.41 15.38
C ASP A 105 26.28 11.28 14.50
N VAL A 106 25.40 10.59 13.78
CA VAL A 106 25.77 9.47 12.91
C VAL A 106 26.58 9.96 11.70
N ARG A 107 26.19 11.08 11.07
CA ARG A 107 26.93 11.66 9.95
C ARG A 107 28.36 12.05 10.34
N ALA A 108 28.57 12.53 11.57
CA ALA A 108 29.90 12.91 12.04
C ALA A 108 30.88 11.73 12.09
N ILE A 109 30.39 10.52 12.36
CA ILE A 109 31.20 9.31 12.44
C ILE A 109 31.13 8.42 11.18
N ASN A 110 30.12 8.62 10.33
CA ASN A 110 29.89 7.91 9.08
C ASN A 110 29.34 8.90 8.01
N PRO A 111 30.20 9.69 7.34
CA PRO A 111 29.74 10.71 6.39
C PRO A 111 29.02 10.16 5.16
N LYS A 112 29.13 8.85 4.90
CA LYS A 112 28.50 8.18 3.77
C LYS A 112 27.17 7.51 4.10
N VAL A 113 26.71 7.61 5.35
CA VAL A 113 25.46 6.97 5.76
C VAL A 113 24.25 7.54 5.05
N ILE A 114 23.34 6.67 4.67
CA ILE A 114 21.97 7.05 4.28
C ILE A 114 21.13 6.91 5.55
N TYR A 115 20.73 8.04 6.12
CA TYR A 115 19.91 8.09 7.33
C TYR A 115 18.45 8.26 6.93
N CYS A 116 17.63 7.23 7.09
CA CYS A 116 16.21 7.27 6.79
C CYS A 116 15.39 7.43 8.07
N SER A 117 14.76 8.59 8.24
CA SER A 117 13.82 8.84 9.33
C SER A 117 12.39 8.75 8.82
N VAL A 118 11.60 7.84 9.41
CA VAL A 118 10.18 7.66 9.13
C VAL A 118 9.38 8.24 10.27
N SER A 119 8.49 9.20 9.99
CA SER A 119 7.70 9.86 11.04
C SER A 119 6.29 10.22 10.57
N GLY A 120 5.41 10.60 11.50
CA GLY A 120 4.03 10.98 11.16
C GLY A 120 3.95 12.19 10.23
N TYR A 121 4.73 13.23 10.55
CA TYR A 121 4.60 14.55 9.91
C TYR A 121 5.91 15.09 9.33
N GLY A 122 6.95 14.29 9.26
CA GLY A 122 8.28 14.68 8.82
C GLY A 122 9.12 15.31 9.96
N THR A 123 10.43 15.25 9.79
CA THR A 123 11.40 15.83 10.73
C THR A 123 11.76 17.26 10.37
N LEU A 124 11.60 17.64 9.10
CA LEU A 124 11.94 18.96 8.56
C LEU A 124 10.82 20.00 8.73
N HIS A 125 9.56 19.58 8.91
CA HIS A 125 8.41 20.47 9.04
C HIS A 125 8.09 20.76 10.51
N ALA A 126 8.71 21.82 11.05
CA ALA A 126 8.69 22.16 12.46
C ALA A 126 7.30 22.25 13.12
N PRO A 127 6.24 22.87 12.54
CA PRO A 127 4.98 23.05 13.25
C PRO A 127 4.26 21.73 13.62
N TRP A 128 4.43 20.69 12.83
CA TRP A 128 3.72 19.41 13.02
C TRP A 128 4.61 18.28 13.56
N LYS A 129 5.91 18.48 13.58
CA LYS A 129 6.90 17.50 14.07
C LYS A 129 6.56 16.85 15.42
N PRO A 130 6.07 17.56 16.46
CA PRO A 130 5.80 16.95 17.76
C PRO A 130 4.51 16.13 17.83
N ARG A 131 3.66 16.15 16.78
CA ARG A 131 2.38 15.43 16.79
C ARG A 131 2.59 13.92 16.77
N GLY A 132 1.83 13.21 17.63
CA GLY A 132 1.75 11.76 17.56
C GLY A 132 1.03 11.28 16.30
N ALA A 133 1.46 10.16 15.75
CA ALA A 133 0.89 9.60 14.55
C ALA A 133 0.67 8.09 14.69
N TYR A 134 -0.44 7.65 14.17
CA TYR A 134 -0.77 6.28 13.80
C TYR A 134 -1.49 6.32 12.47
N ASP A 135 -1.54 5.23 11.76
CA ASP A 135 -2.17 5.13 10.44
C ASP A 135 -3.55 5.83 10.36
N HIS A 136 -4.50 5.43 11.21
CA HIS A 136 -5.86 6.00 11.21
C HIS A 136 -5.91 7.49 11.60
N VAL A 137 -4.95 7.97 12.40
CA VAL A 137 -4.84 9.39 12.74
C VAL A 137 -4.38 10.20 11.52
N ILE A 138 -3.43 9.66 10.75
CA ILE A 138 -2.99 10.30 9.50
C ILE A 138 -4.08 10.26 8.43
N GLN A 139 -4.84 9.16 8.31
CA GLN A 139 -6.00 9.11 7.41
C GLN A 139 -7.01 10.22 7.73
N ALA A 140 -7.27 10.47 9.01
CA ALA A 140 -8.14 11.56 9.43
C ALA A 140 -7.52 12.95 9.16
N ALA A 141 -6.25 13.13 9.53
CA ALA A 141 -5.56 14.42 9.42
C ALA A 141 -5.35 14.90 7.98
N THR A 142 -5.23 13.98 7.03
CA THR A 142 -4.99 14.28 5.61
C THR A 142 -6.26 14.35 4.76
N GLY A 143 -7.43 14.12 5.35
CA GLY A 143 -8.71 14.10 4.63
C GLY A 143 -9.00 12.78 3.91
N MET A 144 -8.12 11.76 4.00
CA MET A 144 -8.35 10.47 3.34
C MET A 144 -9.68 9.83 3.78
N ALA A 145 -10.00 9.87 5.07
CA ALA A 145 -11.25 9.33 5.59
C ALA A 145 -12.50 10.08 5.07
N MET A 146 -12.34 11.28 4.53
CA MET A 146 -13.42 12.06 3.92
C MET A 146 -13.69 11.68 2.46
N LEU A 147 -12.85 10.85 1.84
CA LEU A 147 -13.05 10.37 0.46
C LEU A 147 -13.86 9.08 0.41
N GLY A 148 -13.88 8.28 1.50
CA GLY A 148 -14.62 7.03 1.57
C GLY A 148 -16.04 7.23 2.12
N GLY A 149 -16.96 6.35 1.70
CA GLY A 149 -18.34 6.31 2.18
C GLY A 149 -19.36 7.00 1.27
N GLU A 150 -20.63 6.80 1.59
CA GLU A 150 -21.75 7.39 0.84
C GLU A 150 -21.86 8.91 1.05
N ALA A 151 -22.42 9.61 0.07
CA ALA A 151 -22.74 11.03 0.18
C ALA A 151 -23.67 11.27 1.39
N GLY A 152 -23.32 12.23 2.25
CA GLY A 152 -24.06 12.51 3.49
C GLY A 152 -23.87 11.49 4.61
N GLY A 153 -23.22 10.35 4.39
CA GLY A 153 -22.91 9.37 5.41
C GLY A 153 -21.71 9.76 6.31
N PRO A 154 -21.35 8.95 7.31
CA PRO A 154 -20.16 9.20 8.14
C PRO A 154 -18.87 9.03 7.33
N PRO A 155 -17.77 9.72 7.71
CA PRO A 155 -16.44 9.43 7.18
C PRO A 155 -16.03 7.99 7.43
N LEU A 156 -15.35 7.36 6.47
CA LEU A 156 -14.86 5.99 6.61
C LEU A 156 -13.35 5.95 6.39
N LYS A 157 -12.63 5.39 7.36
CA LYS A 157 -11.23 5.04 7.15
C LYS A 157 -11.11 3.77 6.30
N VAL A 158 -9.99 3.62 5.63
CA VAL A 158 -9.61 2.35 5.00
C VAL A 158 -9.46 1.26 6.08
N GLY A 159 -9.94 0.06 5.83
CA GLY A 159 -10.07 -1.02 6.80
C GLY A 159 -8.75 -1.69 7.25
N PHE A 160 -7.61 -1.27 6.72
CA PHE A 160 -6.28 -1.78 7.04
C PHE A 160 -5.25 -0.62 7.12
N PRO A 161 -4.03 -0.84 7.61
CA PRO A 161 -3.02 0.22 7.81
C PRO A 161 -2.36 0.63 6.47
N VAL A 162 -3.17 1.23 5.57
CA VAL A 162 -2.79 1.58 4.19
C VAL A 162 -1.68 2.63 4.14
N VAL A 163 -1.69 3.58 5.08
CA VAL A 163 -0.69 4.64 5.16
C VAL A 163 0.65 4.08 5.65
N ASP A 164 0.64 3.20 6.66
CA ASP A 164 1.86 2.52 7.12
C ASP A 164 2.50 1.71 6.00
N VAL A 165 1.69 0.93 5.26
CA VAL A 165 2.18 0.12 4.13
C VAL A 165 2.80 1.01 3.06
N MET A 166 2.11 2.07 2.64
CA MET A 166 2.64 3.01 1.65
C MET A 166 3.90 3.72 2.12
N THR A 167 3.95 4.09 3.41
CA THR A 167 5.14 4.72 4.00
C THR A 167 6.35 3.78 3.95
N GLY A 168 6.16 2.49 4.26
CA GLY A 168 7.21 1.48 4.15
C GLY A 168 7.72 1.31 2.72
N VAL A 169 6.82 1.27 1.73
CA VAL A 169 7.18 1.22 0.30
C VAL A 169 7.97 2.45 -0.11
N LEU A 170 7.49 3.66 0.23
CA LEU A 170 8.17 4.91 -0.09
C LEU A 170 9.55 5.02 0.57
N ALA A 171 9.68 4.57 1.82
CA ALA A 171 10.97 4.58 2.51
C ALA A 171 11.97 3.64 1.83
N ALA A 172 11.55 2.42 1.47
CA ALA A 172 12.40 1.49 0.73
C ALA A 172 12.81 2.06 -0.65
N PHE A 173 11.87 2.67 -1.37
CA PHE A 173 12.13 3.31 -2.66
C PHE A 173 13.13 4.48 -2.51
N ALA A 174 12.89 5.38 -1.56
CA ALA A 174 13.75 6.55 -1.34
C ALA A 174 15.17 6.16 -0.88
N VAL A 175 15.28 5.15 0.00
CA VAL A 175 16.58 4.59 0.40
C VAL A 175 17.31 3.99 -0.80
N THR A 176 16.63 3.21 -1.64
CA THR A 176 17.23 2.61 -2.83
C THR A 176 17.73 3.70 -3.79
N ALA A 177 16.96 4.77 -4.00
CA ALA A 177 17.37 5.91 -4.82
C ALA A 177 18.59 6.63 -4.21
N ALA A 178 18.63 6.81 -2.89
CA ALA A 178 19.77 7.43 -2.19
C ALA A 178 21.02 6.54 -2.25
N VAL A 179 20.87 5.22 -2.17
CA VAL A 179 21.99 4.27 -2.39
C VAL A 179 22.56 4.42 -3.79
N GLN A 180 21.72 4.50 -4.81
CA GLN A 180 22.14 4.69 -6.19
C GLN A 180 22.84 6.05 -6.39
N GLU A 181 22.33 7.11 -5.78
CA GLU A 181 22.96 8.43 -5.83
C GLU A 181 24.33 8.41 -5.14
N ARG A 182 24.44 7.78 -3.97
CA ARG A 182 25.70 7.65 -3.21
C ARG A 182 26.78 6.92 -4.01
N GLN A 183 26.43 5.91 -4.80
CA GLN A 183 27.42 5.22 -5.66
C GLN A 183 28.08 6.18 -6.65
N ARG A 184 27.35 7.20 -7.09
CA ARG A 184 27.87 8.21 -8.02
C ARG A 184 28.59 9.37 -7.32
N THR A 185 28.08 9.83 -6.19
CA THR A 185 28.57 11.03 -5.50
C THR A 185 29.55 10.74 -4.36
N GLY A 186 29.50 9.54 -3.78
CA GLY A 186 30.24 9.19 -2.57
C GLY A 186 29.67 9.78 -1.28
N GLU A 187 28.58 10.54 -1.33
CA GLU A 187 27.99 11.27 -0.19
C GLU A 187 26.78 10.55 0.43
N GLY A 188 26.71 10.60 1.77
CA GLY A 188 25.52 10.19 2.50
C GLY A 188 24.35 11.18 2.38
N ARG A 189 23.15 10.75 2.78
CA ARG A 189 21.92 11.58 2.72
C ARG A 189 21.05 11.38 3.93
N LEU A 190 20.35 12.46 4.33
CA LEU A 190 19.16 12.36 5.16
C LEU A 190 17.93 12.13 4.25
N VAL A 191 17.25 11.02 4.48
CA VAL A 191 15.98 10.67 3.82
C VAL A 191 14.88 10.83 4.85
N ASP A 192 14.03 11.84 4.69
CA ASP A 192 12.92 12.15 5.59
C ASP A 192 11.60 11.70 4.95
N VAL A 193 11.01 10.63 5.47
CA VAL A 193 9.75 10.05 4.95
C VAL A 193 8.65 10.28 5.97
N SER A 194 7.57 10.93 5.54
CA SER A 194 6.44 11.20 6.41
C SER A 194 5.20 10.39 6.02
N MET A 195 4.45 9.93 7.03
CA MET A 195 3.18 9.23 6.81
C MET A 195 2.14 10.12 6.13
N TRP A 196 2.08 11.44 6.45
CA TRP A 196 1.17 12.34 5.75
C TRP A 196 1.56 12.51 4.28
N GLY A 197 2.86 12.53 3.97
CA GLY A 197 3.36 12.55 2.59
C GLY A 197 2.95 11.28 1.84
N ALA A 198 3.06 10.11 2.49
CA ALA A 198 2.58 8.84 1.94
C ALA A 198 1.06 8.85 1.68
N ALA A 199 0.27 9.43 2.60
CA ALA A 199 -1.17 9.58 2.40
C ALA A 199 -1.50 10.47 1.18
N LEU A 200 -0.75 11.56 0.96
CA LEU A 200 -0.92 12.40 -0.23
C LEU A 200 -0.54 11.65 -1.53
N GLN A 201 0.46 10.77 -1.49
CA GLN A 201 0.78 9.93 -2.65
C GLN A 201 -0.33 8.91 -2.95
N LEU A 202 -0.97 8.32 -1.94
CA LEU A 202 -2.15 7.48 -2.14
C LEU A 202 -3.33 8.25 -2.77
N MET A 203 -3.47 9.52 -2.42
CA MET A 203 -4.50 10.43 -2.94
C MET A 203 -3.98 11.33 -4.07
N TYR A 204 -2.96 10.92 -4.82
CA TYR A 204 -2.22 11.79 -5.74
C TYR A 204 -3.13 12.57 -6.69
N THR A 205 -4.04 11.89 -7.38
CA THR A 205 -4.94 12.50 -8.35
C THR A 205 -5.92 13.48 -7.71
N GLN A 206 -6.46 13.16 -6.53
CA GLN A 206 -7.32 14.05 -5.75
C GLN A 206 -6.56 15.27 -5.25
N SER A 207 -5.35 15.05 -4.75
CA SER A 207 -4.46 16.13 -4.29
C SER A 207 -4.13 17.11 -5.41
N VAL A 208 -3.80 16.60 -6.60
CA VAL A 208 -3.55 17.44 -7.80
C VAL A 208 -4.79 18.24 -8.18
N ASN A 209 -5.98 17.63 -8.19
CA ASN A 209 -7.21 18.33 -8.51
C ASN A 209 -7.50 19.46 -7.52
N VAL A 210 -7.35 19.23 -6.21
CA VAL A 210 -7.53 20.27 -5.19
C VAL A 210 -6.55 21.42 -5.39
N LEU A 211 -5.27 21.11 -5.62
CA LEU A 211 -4.23 22.13 -5.86
C LEU A 211 -4.47 22.95 -7.12
N ALA A 212 -4.98 22.32 -8.17
CA ALA A 212 -5.21 22.97 -9.46
C ALA A 212 -6.51 23.80 -9.49
N THR A 213 -7.56 23.37 -8.80
CA THR A 213 -8.90 23.94 -8.94
C THR A 213 -9.48 24.53 -7.65
N GLY A 214 -8.92 24.19 -6.49
CA GLY A 214 -9.49 24.48 -5.17
C GLY A 214 -10.74 23.64 -4.82
N ALA A 215 -11.22 22.78 -5.73
CA ALA A 215 -12.41 21.97 -5.51
C ALA A 215 -12.09 20.77 -4.60
N VAL A 216 -12.80 20.69 -3.49
CA VAL A 216 -12.67 19.57 -2.54
C VAL A 216 -13.53 18.40 -3.03
N PRO A 217 -12.97 17.18 -3.16
CA PRO A 217 -13.74 16.02 -3.59
C PRO A 217 -14.85 15.66 -2.60
N GLU A 218 -16.02 15.33 -3.12
CA GLU A 218 -17.12 14.80 -2.33
C GLU A 218 -17.04 13.27 -2.22
N ARG A 219 -17.68 12.72 -1.19
CA ARG A 219 -17.89 11.27 -1.09
C ARG A 219 -18.89 10.81 -2.14
N VAL A 220 -18.51 9.81 -2.91
CA VAL A 220 -19.29 9.33 -4.04
C VAL A 220 -19.79 7.89 -3.88
N GLY A 221 -19.58 7.31 -2.69
CA GLY A 221 -19.93 5.90 -2.43
C GLY A 221 -19.11 4.94 -3.30
N ASN A 222 -19.81 4.01 -3.92
CA ASN A 222 -19.21 2.97 -4.76
C ASN A 222 -19.02 3.38 -6.23
N LYS A 223 -19.23 4.66 -6.57
CA LYS A 223 -19.04 5.17 -7.93
C LYS A 223 -17.56 5.19 -8.30
N GLY A 224 -17.26 4.79 -9.53
CA GLY A 224 -15.89 4.80 -10.04
C GLY A 224 -15.36 6.23 -10.26
N PHE A 225 -14.04 6.39 -10.18
CA PHE A 225 -13.33 7.66 -10.41
C PHE A 225 -13.64 8.31 -11.76
N SER A 226 -13.90 7.49 -12.79
CA SER A 226 -14.22 7.98 -14.14
C SER A 226 -15.54 8.77 -14.20
N GLY A 227 -16.46 8.54 -13.26
CA GLY A 227 -17.83 9.07 -13.29
C GLY A 227 -18.67 8.48 -14.43
N SER A 228 -18.24 7.38 -15.06
CA SER A 228 -19.07 6.62 -15.99
C SER A 228 -20.27 6.03 -15.26
N PRO A 229 -21.46 6.04 -15.83
CA PRO A 229 -22.68 5.53 -15.18
C PRO A 229 -22.68 4.02 -15.00
N ALA A 230 -21.78 3.29 -15.67
CA ALA A 230 -21.59 1.85 -15.56
C ALA A 230 -20.24 1.46 -14.91
N ALA A 231 -19.57 2.39 -14.23
CA ALA A 231 -18.36 2.11 -13.47
C ALA A 231 -18.66 2.25 -11.96
N GLU A 232 -19.26 1.20 -11.40
CA GLU A 232 -19.76 1.21 -10.02
C GLU A 232 -19.88 -0.23 -9.49
N TYR A 233 -20.18 -0.39 -8.19
CA TYR A 233 -20.56 -1.66 -7.57
C TYR A 233 -22.08 -1.77 -7.52
N PHE A 234 -22.61 -2.88 -8.01
CA PHE A 234 -24.04 -3.16 -8.06
C PHE A 234 -24.35 -4.44 -7.28
N ALA A 235 -25.51 -4.44 -6.60
CA ALA A 235 -26.04 -5.67 -6.04
C ALA A 235 -26.48 -6.63 -7.17
N ALA A 236 -26.21 -7.91 -7.01
CA ALA A 236 -26.65 -8.98 -7.89
C ALA A 236 -27.62 -9.91 -7.17
N ALA A 237 -28.24 -10.85 -7.90
CA ALA A 237 -29.04 -11.89 -7.28
C ALA A 237 -28.18 -12.70 -6.28
N PRO A 238 -28.79 -13.26 -5.22
CA PRO A 238 -28.12 -14.22 -4.35
C PRO A 238 -27.57 -15.41 -5.16
N ASP A 239 -26.48 -16.00 -4.67
CA ASP A 239 -25.94 -17.23 -5.24
C ASP A 239 -26.84 -18.45 -4.95
N ALA A 240 -26.42 -19.63 -5.39
CA ALA A 240 -27.17 -20.88 -5.17
C ALA A 240 -27.32 -21.27 -3.69
N GLN A 241 -26.52 -20.69 -2.80
CA GLN A 241 -26.57 -20.86 -1.36
C GLN A 241 -27.38 -19.75 -0.67
N GLY A 242 -27.92 -18.81 -1.42
CA GLY A 242 -28.69 -17.66 -0.90
C GLY A 242 -27.83 -16.52 -0.37
N LYS A 243 -26.49 -16.54 -0.58
CA LYS A 243 -25.59 -15.45 -0.16
C LYS A 243 -25.73 -14.27 -1.10
N PRO A 244 -26.05 -13.05 -0.58
CA PRO A 244 -26.07 -11.83 -1.41
C PRO A 244 -24.71 -11.56 -2.02
N GLY A 245 -24.69 -11.15 -3.28
CA GLY A 245 -23.47 -10.82 -4.00
C GLY A 245 -23.49 -9.42 -4.59
N HIS A 246 -22.31 -8.90 -4.91
CA HIS A 246 -22.13 -7.64 -5.62
C HIS A 246 -21.17 -7.85 -6.78
N ILE A 247 -21.41 -7.12 -7.86
CA ILE A 247 -20.56 -7.07 -9.05
C ILE A 247 -19.99 -5.66 -9.21
N ALA A 248 -18.68 -5.55 -9.32
CA ALA A 248 -18.00 -4.34 -9.77
C ALA A 248 -17.95 -4.34 -11.29
N ILE A 249 -18.40 -3.26 -11.93
CA ILE A 249 -18.34 -3.10 -13.37
C ILE A 249 -17.48 -1.87 -13.67
N GLY A 250 -16.58 -2.01 -14.65
CA GLY A 250 -15.67 -0.96 -15.11
C GLY A 250 -15.90 -0.55 -16.56
N ALA A 251 -17.16 -0.43 -17.01
CA ALA A 251 -17.47 0.02 -18.36
C ALA A 251 -17.32 1.54 -18.45
N ASN A 252 -16.16 2.00 -18.86
CA ASN A 252 -15.76 3.40 -18.85
C ASN A 252 -15.93 4.11 -20.19
N THR A 253 -16.03 3.37 -21.30
CA THR A 253 -16.15 3.92 -22.66
C THR A 253 -17.50 3.55 -23.27
N VAL A 254 -17.92 4.31 -24.29
CA VAL A 254 -19.16 4.03 -25.05
C VAL A 254 -19.12 2.62 -25.61
N GLU A 255 -17.97 2.16 -26.13
CA GLU A 255 -17.81 0.81 -26.66
C GLU A 255 -18.00 -0.25 -25.56
N GLN A 256 -17.43 -0.07 -24.38
CA GLN A 256 -17.60 -1.01 -23.27
C GLN A 256 -19.05 -1.04 -22.78
N ILE A 257 -19.74 0.10 -22.76
CA ILE A 257 -21.17 0.15 -22.42
C ILE A 257 -22.02 -0.53 -23.50
N ALA A 258 -21.71 -0.39 -24.78
CA ALA A 258 -22.39 -1.12 -25.84
C ALA A 258 -22.23 -2.65 -25.70
N LYS A 259 -21.03 -3.13 -25.33
CA LYS A 259 -20.80 -4.55 -25.00
C LYS A 259 -21.60 -4.99 -23.77
N LEU A 260 -21.63 -4.17 -22.71
CA LEU A 260 -22.46 -4.44 -21.53
C LEU A 260 -23.93 -4.56 -21.92
N TYR A 261 -24.46 -3.69 -22.79
CA TYR A 261 -25.83 -3.76 -23.30
C TYR A 261 -26.09 -5.08 -24.01
N GLY A 262 -25.17 -5.54 -24.87
CA GLY A 262 -25.27 -6.83 -25.52
C GLY A 262 -25.37 -8.02 -24.53
N VAL A 263 -24.59 -7.99 -23.45
CA VAL A 263 -24.65 -9.01 -22.38
C VAL A 263 -25.97 -8.99 -21.62
N LEU A 264 -26.56 -7.80 -21.44
CA LEU A 264 -27.88 -7.61 -20.82
C LEU A 264 -29.06 -7.92 -21.75
N GLY A 265 -28.80 -8.20 -23.03
CA GLY A 265 -29.84 -8.39 -24.03
C GLY A 265 -30.51 -7.07 -24.47
N TRP A 266 -29.85 -5.94 -24.24
CA TRP A 266 -30.31 -4.63 -24.70
C TRP A 266 -29.69 -4.26 -26.03
N SER A 267 -30.39 -3.40 -26.79
CA SER A 267 -29.84 -2.95 -28.08
C SER A 267 -28.62 -2.06 -27.89
N PRO A 268 -27.50 -2.33 -28.56
CA PRO A 268 -26.30 -1.47 -28.52
C PRO A 268 -26.59 -0.04 -29.03
N GLU A 269 -27.52 0.15 -29.93
CA GLU A 269 -27.94 1.48 -30.44
C GLU A 269 -28.58 2.34 -29.34
N GLN A 270 -29.21 1.72 -28.34
CA GLN A 270 -29.71 2.42 -27.17
C GLN A 270 -28.55 3.03 -26.35
N ALA A 271 -27.39 2.41 -26.31
CA ALA A 271 -26.23 2.97 -25.62
C ALA A 271 -25.85 4.31 -26.24
N GLU A 272 -25.79 4.44 -27.56
CA GLU A 272 -25.52 5.70 -28.23
C GLU A 272 -26.59 6.74 -27.97
N ALA A 273 -27.85 6.32 -27.91
CA ALA A 273 -28.98 7.24 -27.65
C ALA A 273 -28.97 7.80 -26.22
N GLU A 274 -28.52 7.02 -25.24
CA GLU A 274 -28.54 7.37 -23.82
C GLU A 274 -27.27 8.04 -23.33
N LEU A 275 -26.17 7.91 -24.07
CA LEU A 275 -24.88 8.50 -23.72
C LEU A 275 -24.70 9.87 -24.38
N GLU A 276 -23.90 10.71 -23.72
CA GLU A 276 -23.45 11.98 -24.29
C GLU A 276 -22.38 11.71 -25.36
N ARG A 277 -22.42 12.49 -26.45
CA ARG A 277 -21.34 12.48 -27.43
C ARG A 277 -20.14 13.25 -26.87
N GLY A 278 -18.97 12.65 -26.86
CA GLY A 278 -17.76 13.33 -26.37
C GLY A 278 -16.53 12.40 -26.42
N HIS A 279 -15.38 12.99 -26.13
CA HIS A 279 -14.12 12.25 -25.94
C HIS A 279 -13.90 11.96 -24.46
N GLY A 280 -13.31 10.83 -24.15
CA GLY A 280 -12.97 10.40 -22.78
C GLY A 280 -13.95 9.41 -22.18
N PHE A 281 -14.21 9.52 -20.89
CA PHE A 281 -15.12 8.61 -20.19
C PHE A 281 -16.57 8.87 -20.57
N ALA A 282 -17.34 7.78 -20.71
CA ALA A 282 -18.76 7.85 -21.03
C ALA A 282 -19.54 8.62 -19.97
N ARG A 283 -20.50 9.43 -20.43
CA ARG A 283 -21.47 10.14 -19.59
C ARG A 283 -22.88 9.77 -20.04
N ALA A 284 -23.78 9.54 -19.11
CA ALA A 284 -25.17 9.32 -19.44
C ALA A 284 -25.93 10.68 -19.47
N LYS A 285 -26.81 10.84 -20.40
CA LYS A 285 -27.72 12.00 -20.46
C LYS A 285 -28.63 12.06 -19.23
N ASN A 286 -29.03 10.90 -18.71
CA ASN A 286 -29.74 10.75 -17.44
C ASN A 286 -29.05 9.68 -16.59
N PRO A 287 -28.05 10.05 -15.77
CA PRO A 287 -27.26 9.09 -15.01
C PRO A 287 -28.08 8.35 -13.94
N VAL A 288 -29.11 8.97 -13.36
CA VAL A 288 -29.96 8.34 -12.35
C VAL A 288 -30.77 7.21 -12.96
N GLN A 289 -31.52 7.50 -14.01
CA GLN A 289 -32.34 6.51 -14.72
C GLN A 289 -31.49 5.35 -15.30
N PHE A 290 -30.32 5.68 -15.86
CA PHE A 290 -29.39 4.68 -16.37
C PHE A 290 -28.97 3.71 -15.25
N ARG A 291 -28.54 4.26 -14.12
CA ARG A 291 -28.09 3.48 -12.97
C ARG A 291 -29.20 2.60 -12.40
N GLU A 292 -30.40 3.13 -12.21
CA GLU A 292 -31.54 2.37 -11.69
C GLU A 292 -31.91 1.20 -12.61
N ARG A 293 -31.96 1.43 -13.93
CA ARG A 293 -32.23 0.38 -14.90
C ARG A 293 -31.15 -0.70 -14.91
N LEU A 294 -29.87 -0.29 -14.85
CA LEU A 294 -28.77 -1.24 -14.78
C LEU A 294 -28.81 -2.05 -13.49
N ALA A 295 -29.02 -1.40 -12.36
CA ALA A 295 -29.12 -2.04 -11.06
C ALA A 295 -30.26 -3.08 -11.02
N LEU A 296 -31.41 -2.77 -11.62
CA LEU A 296 -32.54 -3.71 -11.73
C LEU A 296 -32.18 -4.92 -12.60
N ALA A 297 -31.56 -4.69 -13.76
CA ALA A 297 -31.18 -5.76 -14.67
C ALA A 297 -30.16 -6.73 -14.04
N LEU A 298 -29.24 -6.22 -13.23
CA LEU A 298 -28.23 -7.04 -12.57
C LEU A 298 -28.79 -7.95 -11.46
N GLN A 299 -30.03 -7.73 -11.00
CA GLN A 299 -30.73 -8.64 -10.09
C GLN A 299 -31.17 -9.97 -10.77
N ALA A 300 -31.01 -10.12 -12.08
CA ALA A 300 -31.43 -11.33 -12.80
C ALA A 300 -30.49 -12.53 -12.62
N ARG A 301 -29.26 -12.31 -12.16
CA ARG A 301 -28.22 -13.34 -12.06
C ARG A 301 -27.31 -13.11 -10.85
N SER A 302 -26.60 -14.17 -10.41
CA SER A 302 -25.58 -14.06 -9.39
C SER A 302 -24.37 -13.22 -9.86
N ALA A 303 -23.60 -12.69 -8.91
CA ALA A 303 -22.41 -11.93 -9.21
C ALA A 303 -21.36 -12.74 -9.97
N GLN A 304 -21.27 -14.06 -9.69
CA GLN A 304 -20.36 -14.95 -10.41
C GLN A 304 -20.78 -15.13 -11.88
N ASP A 305 -22.05 -15.39 -12.16
CA ASP A 305 -22.55 -15.53 -13.55
C ASP A 305 -22.37 -14.23 -14.35
N TRP A 306 -22.57 -13.07 -13.70
CA TRP A 306 -22.28 -11.78 -14.31
C TRP A 306 -20.79 -11.58 -14.60
N GLU A 307 -19.91 -11.91 -13.66
CA GLU A 307 -18.46 -11.81 -13.86
C GLU A 307 -18.01 -12.58 -15.09
N GLU A 308 -18.41 -13.85 -15.19
CA GLU A 308 -18.03 -14.72 -16.30
C GLU A 308 -18.52 -14.18 -17.65
N ARG A 309 -19.77 -13.74 -17.74
CA ARG A 309 -20.36 -13.21 -18.97
C ARG A 309 -19.75 -11.88 -19.40
N LEU A 310 -19.57 -10.97 -18.46
CA LEU A 310 -19.02 -9.65 -18.73
C LEU A 310 -17.56 -9.73 -19.17
N GLN A 311 -16.76 -10.55 -18.49
CA GLN A 311 -15.38 -10.79 -18.88
C GLN A 311 -15.27 -11.45 -20.26
N ALA A 312 -16.12 -12.44 -20.57
CA ALA A 312 -16.15 -13.08 -21.89
C ALA A 312 -16.52 -12.08 -23.02
N ALA A 313 -17.32 -11.05 -22.72
CA ALA A 313 -17.64 -9.98 -23.65
C ALA A 313 -16.57 -8.84 -23.71
N GLY A 314 -15.51 -8.93 -22.91
CA GLY A 314 -14.47 -7.92 -22.82
C GLY A 314 -14.91 -6.64 -22.05
N VAL A 315 -15.87 -6.76 -21.14
CA VAL A 315 -16.25 -5.73 -20.20
C VAL A 315 -15.51 -5.98 -18.87
N PRO A 316 -14.68 -5.05 -18.37
CA PRO A 316 -14.03 -5.23 -17.08
C PRO A 316 -15.07 -5.38 -15.96
N ALA A 317 -15.07 -6.52 -15.30
CA ALA A 317 -15.97 -6.79 -14.19
C ALA A 317 -15.34 -7.79 -13.21
N ALA A 318 -15.69 -7.69 -11.94
CA ALA A 318 -15.30 -8.64 -10.92
C ALA A 318 -16.39 -8.73 -9.85
N ARG A 319 -16.73 -9.95 -9.41
CA ARG A 319 -17.55 -10.10 -8.21
C ARG A 319 -16.77 -9.64 -6.98
N LEU A 320 -17.43 -9.04 -6.01
CA LEU A 320 -16.80 -8.69 -4.75
C LEU A 320 -16.50 -9.96 -3.96
N ARG A 321 -15.24 -10.10 -3.59
CA ARG A 321 -14.70 -11.21 -2.81
C ARG A 321 -14.22 -10.69 -1.46
N ASP A 322 -14.29 -11.50 -0.44
CA ASP A 322 -13.45 -11.28 0.72
C ASP A 322 -11.99 -11.73 0.42
N LEU A 323 -11.07 -11.34 1.30
CA LEU A 323 -9.65 -11.62 1.09
C LEU A 323 -9.33 -13.12 1.08
N GLY A 324 -10.06 -13.92 1.89
CA GLY A 324 -9.89 -15.38 1.93
C GLY A 324 -10.35 -16.05 0.63
N GLU A 325 -11.53 -15.67 0.13
CA GLU A 325 -12.05 -16.11 -1.16
C GLU A 325 -11.07 -15.81 -2.30
N PHE A 326 -10.55 -14.58 -2.36
CA PHE A 326 -9.57 -14.20 -3.37
C PHE A 326 -8.31 -15.05 -3.32
N MET A 327 -7.73 -15.23 -2.12
CA MET A 327 -6.50 -16.01 -1.97
C MET A 327 -6.69 -17.48 -2.35
N GLN A 328 -7.81 -18.10 -1.98
CA GLN A 328 -8.12 -19.48 -2.32
C GLN A 328 -8.28 -19.66 -3.84
N GLU A 329 -9.07 -18.81 -4.50
CA GLU A 329 -9.28 -18.86 -5.94
C GLU A 329 -7.99 -18.62 -6.73
N ALA A 330 -7.22 -17.58 -6.34
CA ALA A 330 -5.96 -17.23 -7.01
C ALA A 330 -4.90 -18.35 -6.87
N GLN A 331 -4.87 -19.04 -5.72
CA GLN A 331 -4.01 -20.21 -5.53
C GLN A 331 -4.48 -21.40 -6.38
N ALA A 332 -5.79 -21.67 -6.42
CA ALA A 332 -6.35 -22.78 -7.18
C ALA A 332 -6.02 -22.72 -8.68
N VAL A 333 -5.97 -21.51 -9.25
CA VAL A 333 -5.60 -21.29 -10.66
C VAL A 333 -4.10 -20.99 -10.87
N GLY A 334 -3.30 -21.04 -9.82
CA GLY A 334 -1.85 -20.76 -9.90
C GLY A 334 -1.49 -19.28 -10.16
N ALA A 335 -2.45 -18.38 -10.05
CA ALA A 335 -2.22 -16.93 -10.21
C ALA A 335 -1.52 -16.30 -8.99
N PHE A 336 -1.61 -16.96 -7.83
CA PHE A 336 -0.95 -16.54 -6.60
C PHE A 336 -0.27 -17.73 -5.93
N VAL A 337 1.03 -17.57 -5.62
CA VAL A 337 1.80 -18.55 -4.85
C VAL A 337 2.35 -17.83 -3.61
N PRO A 338 1.94 -18.23 -2.40
CA PRO A 338 2.49 -17.64 -1.19
C PRO A 338 4.00 -17.82 -1.10
N THR A 339 4.69 -16.74 -0.69
CA THR A 339 6.11 -16.80 -0.36
C THR A 339 6.27 -17.23 1.09
N LEU A 340 6.97 -18.34 1.32
CA LEU A 340 7.28 -18.80 2.67
C LEU A 340 8.53 -18.08 3.18
N LEU A 341 8.39 -17.40 4.30
CA LEU A 341 9.46 -16.67 4.97
C LEU A 341 9.68 -17.23 6.37
N GLN A 342 10.89 -17.04 6.89
CA GLN A 342 11.29 -17.54 8.21
C GLN A 342 11.96 -16.44 9.01
N GLN A 343 11.61 -16.36 10.31
CA GLN A 343 12.25 -15.49 11.29
C GLN A 343 12.26 -16.16 12.67
N GLY A 344 13.44 -16.27 13.29
CA GLY A 344 13.58 -16.82 14.64
C GLY A 344 13.01 -18.23 14.79
N GLY A 345 13.12 -19.09 13.77
CA GLY A 345 12.56 -20.44 13.75
C GLY A 345 11.06 -20.54 13.44
N VAL A 346 10.36 -19.42 13.29
CA VAL A 346 8.94 -19.37 12.93
C VAL A 346 8.79 -19.15 11.41
N GLN A 347 7.98 -19.99 10.75
CA GLN A 347 7.67 -19.87 9.34
C GLN A 347 6.31 -19.18 9.15
N VAL A 348 6.22 -18.32 8.13
CA VAL A 348 4.98 -17.62 7.76
C VAL A 348 4.85 -17.55 6.24
N ALA A 349 3.63 -17.73 5.74
CA ALA A 349 3.28 -17.49 4.35
C ALA A 349 2.92 -16.02 4.14
N THR A 350 3.44 -15.41 3.08
CA THR A 350 3.23 -13.98 2.78
C THR A 350 2.89 -13.80 1.31
N PRO A 351 2.30 -12.63 0.94
CA PRO A 351 2.08 -12.31 -0.48
C PRO A 351 3.38 -12.00 -1.27
N GLY A 352 4.55 -12.02 -0.61
CA GLY A 352 5.82 -11.69 -1.24
C GLY A 352 5.98 -10.19 -1.53
N LEU A 353 6.78 -9.87 -2.55
CA LEU A 353 7.12 -8.48 -2.89
C LEU A 353 6.07 -7.77 -3.78
N GLY A 354 5.10 -8.50 -4.32
CA GLY A 354 4.11 -7.96 -5.26
C GLY A 354 4.64 -7.70 -6.67
N TRP A 355 5.88 -8.07 -6.96
CA TRP A 355 6.51 -7.97 -8.29
C TRP A 355 7.53 -9.08 -8.51
N THR A 356 7.81 -9.36 -9.77
CA THR A 356 8.85 -10.32 -10.21
C THR A 356 9.80 -9.66 -11.18
N CYS A 357 11.07 -10.09 -11.16
CA CYS A 357 12.07 -9.65 -12.12
C CYS A 357 12.82 -10.89 -12.63
N GLN A 358 12.92 -11.03 -13.93
CA GLN A 358 13.63 -12.12 -14.58
C GLN A 358 14.93 -11.63 -15.23
N PRO A 359 16.01 -12.42 -15.19
CA PRO A 359 17.22 -12.11 -15.95
C PRO A 359 16.91 -12.08 -17.46
N ALA A 360 17.60 -11.21 -18.19
CA ALA A 360 17.54 -11.20 -19.64
C ALA A 360 17.96 -12.59 -20.21
N GLY A 361 17.16 -13.14 -21.11
CA GLY A 361 17.42 -14.44 -21.76
C GLY A 361 16.78 -15.66 -21.13
N GLN A 362 16.05 -15.54 -20.01
CA GLN A 362 15.17 -16.62 -19.56
C GLN A 362 13.80 -16.50 -20.24
N ALA A 363 13.39 -17.57 -20.94
CA ALA A 363 12.04 -17.63 -21.49
C ALA A 363 11.00 -17.59 -20.38
N VAL A 364 9.98 -16.74 -20.55
CA VAL A 364 8.80 -16.74 -19.67
C VAL A 364 8.14 -18.11 -19.79
N LYS A 365 8.26 -18.96 -18.77
CA LYS A 365 7.43 -20.17 -18.71
C LYS A 365 6.00 -19.69 -18.42
N VAL A 366 5.23 -19.48 -19.48
CA VAL A 366 3.77 -19.39 -19.37
C VAL A 366 3.31 -20.78 -18.95
N LYS A 367 2.84 -20.92 -17.71
CA LYS A 367 2.18 -22.12 -17.22
C LYS A 367 0.73 -22.11 -17.64
#